data_96f70cce1c1efb237345ec25e0216856
#
_entry.id   96f70cce1c1efb237345ec25e0216856
#
_cell.length_a   1.000
_cell.length_b   1.000
_cell.length_c   1.000
_cell.angle_alpha   90.00
_cell.angle_beta   90.00
_cell.angle_gamma   90.00
#
_symmetry.space_group_name_H-M   'P 1'
#
loop_
_entity.id
_entity.type
_entity.pdbx_description
1 polymer ?
#
loop_
_entity_poly.entity_id
_entity_poly.type
_entity_poly.pdbx_seq_one_letter_code
_entity_poly.pdbx_strand_id
1 'polypeptide(L)'
;MYTLIMEQYDSRIKIHKMDIPQLELNNGVKIPCIGNGPGIVGYSPRQDRISNSLFKRAFRKFIIRPKQEYDYVDAVANSFKIGFSLLDYSSSYGDGHLIGKAIKKSGVSRNDLFITTRISNQAQREQKVRACLMSQLQGMGVDYVDMLMFHWPVTDLYIDTWKEMVQLYKEGYCKCLGVANCHKHHIEEL
;
A
#
# COMPACT_ATOMS: atom_id res chain seq x y z
N MET A 1 -14.36 16.00 -27.13
CA MET A 1 -15.48 15.05 -27.30
C MET A 1 -15.44 13.86 -26.33
N TYR A 2 -14.29 13.38 -25.89
CA TYR A 2 -14.20 12.33 -24.88
C TYR A 2 -14.56 12.77 -23.44
N THR A 3 -14.33 14.04 -23.09
CA THR A 3 -14.59 14.57 -21.74
C THR A 3 -16.09 14.70 -21.44
N LEU A 4 -16.90 15.02 -22.43
CA LEU A 4 -18.36 15.17 -22.29
C LEU A 4 -19.11 13.85 -22.10
N ILE A 5 -18.54 12.72 -22.56
CA ILE A 5 -19.16 11.39 -22.42
C ILE A 5 -18.98 10.86 -20.97
N MET A 6 -17.87 11.19 -20.31
CA MET A 6 -17.60 10.74 -18.94
C MET A 6 -18.45 11.50 -17.90
N GLU A 7 -18.74 12.79 -18.11
CA GLU A 7 -19.62 13.55 -17.21
C GLU A 7 -21.09 13.08 -17.25
N GLN A 8 -21.57 12.58 -18.39
CA GLN A 8 -22.93 12.03 -18.50
C GLN A 8 -23.09 10.62 -17.91
N TYR A 9 -21.98 9.88 -17.71
CA TYR A 9 -22.03 8.52 -17.11
C TYR A 9 -22.13 8.57 -15.59
N ASP A 10 -21.66 9.65 -14.95
CA ASP A 10 -21.54 9.75 -13.50
C ASP A 10 -22.88 10.01 -12.76
N SER A 11 -23.90 10.53 -13.45
CA SER A 11 -25.17 10.90 -12.81
C SER A 11 -26.23 9.78 -12.74
N ARG A 12 -26.02 8.63 -13.39
CA ARG A 12 -27.01 7.55 -13.51
C ARG A 12 -26.66 6.26 -12.78
N ILE A 13 -25.40 6.05 -12.40
CA ILE A 13 -25.00 4.86 -11.67
C ILE A 13 -24.94 5.23 -10.19
N LYS A 14 -25.96 4.88 -9.42
CA LYS A 14 -25.87 4.84 -7.96
C LYS A 14 -24.89 3.72 -7.62
N ILE A 15 -23.63 4.08 -7.38
CA ILE A 15 -22.63 3.16 -6.85
C ILE A 15 -23.08 2.83 -5.43
N HIS A 16 -23.69 1.67 -5.24
CA HIS A 16 -23.94 1.15 -3.90
C HIS A 16 -22.58 0.78 -3.30
N LYS A 17 -22.27 1.38 -2.14
CA LYS A 17 -21.08 1.01 -1.37
C LYS A 17 -21.20 -0.48 -1.02
N MET A 18 -20.16 -1.26 -1.35
CA MET A 18 -20.15 -2.69 -1.03
C MET A 18 -20.04 -2.87 0.49
N ASP A 19 -20.85 -3.76 1.04
CA ASP A 19 -20.73 -4.22 2.41
C ASP A 19 -19.79 -5.44 2.42
N ILE A 20 -18.53 -5.20 2.76
CA ILE A 20 -17.49 -6.23 2.80
C ILE A 20 -17.45 -6.81 4.22
N PRO A 21 -17.69 -8.13 4.39
CA PRO A 21 -17.58 -8.78 5.68
C PRO A 21 -16.19 -8.57 6.32
N GLN A 22 -16.16 -8.56 7.64
CA GLN A 22 -14.93 -8.42 8.40
C GLN A 22 -14.64 -9.69 9.21
N LEU A 23 -13.37 -10.00 9.38
CA LEU A 23 -12.86 -11.03 10.27
C LEU A 23 -12.23 -10.36 11.50
N GLU A 24 -12.41 -10.95 12.65
CA GLU A 24 -11.74 -10.51 13.87
C GLU A 24 -10.40 -11.23 14.04
N LEU A 25 -9.34 -10.46 14.23
CA LEU A 25 -8.01 -10.99 14.51
C LEU A 25 -7.88 -11.35 16.00
N ASN A 26 -6.82 -12.08 16.35
CA ASN A 26 -6.55 -12.55 17.72
C ASN A 26 -6.46 -11.45 18.79
N ASN A 27 -6.24 -10.20 18.37
CA ASN A 27 -6.20 -9.02 19.26
C ASN A 27 -7.47 -8.16 19.21
N GLY A 28 -8.57 -8.66 18.61
CA GLY A 28 -9.83 -7.95 18.48
C GLY A 28 -9.91 -6.92 17.33
N VAL A 29 -8.83 -6.71 16.61
CA VAL A 29 -8.84 -5.83 15.43
C VAL A 29 -9.62 -6.50 14.30
N LYS A 30 -10.54 -5.78 13.67
CA LYS A 30 -11.33 -6.27 12.54
C LYS A 30 -10.67 -5.92 11.23
N ILE A 31 -10.49 -6.92 10.37
CA ILE A 31 -9.93 -6.79 9.03
C ILE A 31 -10.99 -7.13 7.97
N PRO A 32 -11.19 -6.31 6.91
CA PRO A 32 -12.07 -6.67 5.80
C PRO A 32 -11.59 -7.95 5.09
N CYS A 33 -12.53 -8.85 4.76
CA CYS A 33 -12.20 -10.12 4.09
C CYS A 33 -11.66 -9.96 2.68
N ILE A 34 -11.99 -8.84 2.02
CA ILE A 34 -11.57 -8.54 0.65
C ILE A 34 -10.93 -7.15 0.64
N GLY A 35 -9.79 -7.06 0.00
CA GLY A 35 -9.03 -5.83 -0.11
C GLY A 35 -8.58 -5.50 -1.52
N ASN A 36 -8.03 -4.31 -1.67
CA ASN A 36 -7.39 -3.82 -2.86
C ASN A 36 -5.87 -3.92 -2.69
N GLY A 37 -5.20 -4.66 -3.56
CA GLY A 37 -3.74 -4.74 -3.66
C GLY A 37 -3.28 -4.03 -4.93
N PRO A 38 -3.21 -2.69 -4.94
CA PRO A 38 -2.84 -1.95 -6.13
C PRO A 38 -1.35 -2.15 -6.42
N GLY A 39 -1.03 -3.20 -7.15
CA GLY A 39 0.29 -3.38 -7.72
C GLY A 39 0.60 -2.24 -8.69
N ILE A 40 1.88 -2.02 -8.98
CA ILE A 40 2.26 -1.02 -9.98
C ILE A 40 2.01 -1.59 -11.36
N VAL A 41 0.82 -1.41 -11.88
CA VAL A 41 0.51 -1.76 -13.26
C VAL A 41 1.16 -0.71 -14.17
N GLY A 42 2.20 -1.12 -14.86
CA GLY A 42 2.82 -0.32 -15.92
C GLY A 42 3.97 0.61 -15.50
N TYR A 43 4.22 0.83 -14.22
CA TYR A 43 5.34 1.61 -13.75
C TYR A 43 6.46 0.72 -13.17
N SER A 44 7.51 0.53 -13.92
CA SER A 44 8.74 -0.07 -13.42
C SER A 44 9.89 0.92 -13.57
N PRO A 45 10.53 1.38 -12.48
CA PRO A 45 11.75 2.18 -12.56
C PRO A 45 12.87 1.48 -13.35
N ARG A 46 12.80 0.14 -13.48
CA ARG A 46 13.73 -0.64 -14.31
C ARG A 46 13.53 -0.40 -15.81
N GLN A 47 12.30 -0.14 -16.27
CA GLN A 47 12.02 0.12 -17.69
C GLN A 47 12.63 1.43 -18.18
N ASP A 48 12.81 2.42 -17.30
CA ASP A 48 13.48 3.68 -17.65
C ASP A 48 14.97 3.52 -17.95
N ARG A 49 15.59 2.43 -17.47
CA ARG A 49 17.00 2.12 -17.69
C ARG A 49 17.26 1.38 -19.02
N ILE A 50 16.22 0.81 -19.65
CA ILE A 50 16.37 -0.07 -20.83
C ILE A 50 16.45 0.72 -22.14
N SER A 51 16.06 2.01 -22.15
CA SER A 51 16.09 2.81 -23.39
C SER A 51 17.27 3.76 -23.44
N ASN A 52 18.19 3.53 -24.39
CA ASN A 52 19.32 4.42 -24.67
C ASN A 52 18.90 5.74 -25.37
N SER A 53 17.64 5.88 -25.78
CA SER A 53 17.14 7.07 -26.47
C SER A 53 16.69 8.16 -25.47
N LEU A 54 17.35 9.30 -25.48
CA LEU A 54 16.99 10.48 -24.65
C LEU A 54 15.54 10.94 -24.92
N PHE A 55 15.10 10.91 -26.17
CA PHE A 55 13.73 11.28 -26.56
C PHE A 55 12.70 10.35 -25.94
N LYS A 56 12.91 9.02 -26.00
CA LYS A 56 12.00 8.03 -25.39
C LYS A 56 11.95 8.17 -23.86
N ARG A 57 13.10 8.48 -23.23
CA ARG A 57 13.16 8.74 -21.77
C ARG A 57 12.39 10.01 -21.39
N ALA A 58 12.57 11.10 -22.16
CA ALA A 58 11.85 12.35 -21.96
C ALA A 58 10.33 12.15 -22.16
N PHE A 59 9.91 11.50 -23.24
CA PHE A 59 8.50 11.21 -23.53
C PHE A 59 7.84 10.38 -22.41
N ARG A 60 8.52 9.33 -21.92
CA ARG A 60 8.04 8.54 -20.77
C ARG A 60 7.92 9.40 -19.52
N LYS A 61 8.94 10.20 -19.19
CA LYS A 61 8.98 11.02 -17.99
C LYS A 61 7.89 12.08 -17.97
N PHE A 62 7.63 12.75 -19.09
CA PHE A 62 6.75 13.93 -19.12
C PHE A 62 5.32 13.64 -19.60
N ILE A 63 5.10 12.53 -20.31
CA ILE A 63 3.78 12.20 -20.88
C ILE A 63 3.22 10.91 -20.30
N ILE A 64 3.95 9.79 -20.40
CA ILE A 64 3.39 8.48 -20.02
C ILE A 64 3.28 8.37 -18.49
N ARG A 65 4.33 8.72 -17.76
CA ARG A 65 4.38 8.57 -16.30
C ARG A 65 3.31 9.39 -15.58
N PRO A 66 3.11 10.69 -15.86
CA PRO A 66 2.06 11.45 -15.19
C PRO A 66 0.66 10.90 -15.42
N LYS A 67 0.40 10.37 -16.64
CA LYS A 67 -0.88 9.72 -16.92
C LYS A 67 -1.06 8.43 -16.12
N GLN A 68 -0.05 7.58 -16.07
CA GLN A 68 -0.09 6.33 -15.30
C GLN A 68 -0.26 6.59 -13.79
N GLU A 69 0.43 7.59 -13.26
CA GLU A 69 0.28 8.00 -11.86
C GLU A 69 -1.14 8.53 -11.59
N TYR A 70 -1.71 9.31 -12.51
CA TYR A 70 -3.08 9.79 -12.41
C TYR A 70 -4.08 8.64 -12.44
N ASP A 71 -3.97 7.74 -13.43
CA ASP A 71 -4.85 6.57 -13.57
C ASP A 71 -4.78 5.67 -12.33
N TYR A 72 -3.57 5.47 -11.77
CA TYR A 72 -3.35 4.72 -10.55
C TYR A 72 -4.05 5.35 -9.33
N VAL A 73 -3.81 6.66 -9.13
CA VAL A 73 -4.43 7.41 -8.02
C VAL A 73 -5.94 7.37 -8.13
N ASP A 74 -6.47 7.51 -9.35
CA ASP A 74 -7.91 7.48 -9.60
C ASP A 74 -8.54 6.12 -9.32
N ALA A 75 -7.89 5.05 -9.78
CA ALA A 75 -8.34 3.67 -9.55
C ALA A 75 -8.39 3.35 -8.04
N VAL A 76 -7.32 3.69 -7.30
CA VAL A 76 -7.26 3.45 -5.85
C VAL A 76 -8.29 4.31 -5.10
N ALA A 77 -8.43 5.59 -5.46
CA ALA A 77 -9.42 6.47 -4.83
C ALA A 77 -10.86 5.98 -5.08
N ASN A 78 -11.15 5.51 -6.28
CA ASN A 78 -12.47 4.97 -6.61
C ASN A 78 -12.74 3.64 -5.91
N SER A 79 -11.73 2.78 -5.72
CA SER A 79 -11.90 1.55 -4.94
C SER A 79 -12.36 1.84 -3.51
N PHE A 80 -11.82 2.86 -2.86
CA PHE A 80 -12.28 3.28 -1.53
C PHE A 80 -13.72 3.78 -1.53
N LYS A 81 -14.11 4.58 -2.54
CA LYS A 81 -15.48 5.10 -2.66
C LYS A 81 -16.52 3.99 -2.83
N ILE A 82 -16.19 2.92 -3.54
CA ILE A 82 -17.11 1.80 -3.75
C ILE A 82 -17.10 0.77 -2.62
N GLY A 83 -16.28 0.97 -1.58
CA GLY A 83 -16.31 0.18 -0.35
C GLY A 83 -15.13 -0.73 -0.07
N PHE A 84 -14.10 -0.80 -0.93
CA PHE A 84 -12.87 -1.50 -0.58
C PHE A 84 -12.11 -0.70 0.48
N SER A 85 -12.25 -1.07 1.72
CA SER A 85 -11.57 -0.37 2.82
C SER A 85 -10.20 -0.95 3.16
N LEU A 86 -9.91 -2.20 2.80
CA LEU A 86 -8.58 -2.80 2.97
C LEU A 86 -7.68 -2.45 1.79
N LEU A 87 -6.55 -1.83 2.08
CA LEU A 87 -5.46 -1.56 1.14
C LEU A 87 -4.23 -2.36 1.53
N ASP A 88 -3.80 -3.27 0.65
CA ASP A 88 -2.55 -4.01 0.80
C ASP A 88 -1.41 -3.32 0.05
N TYR A 89 -0.56 -2.61 0.79
CA TYR A 89 0.54 -1.82 0.26
C TYR A 89 1.91 -2.37 0.68
N SER A 90 2.93 -2.06 -0.10
CA SER A 90 4.34 -2.23 0.24
C SER A 90 5.18 -1.22 -0.55
N SER A 91 6.22 -0.68 0.07
CA SER A 91 7.19 0.17 -0.62
C SER A 91 7.88 -0.51 -1.82
N SER A 92 7.86 -1.84 -1.85
CA SER A 92 8.35 -2.63 -2.98
C SER A 92 7.42 -2.56 -4.20
N TYR A 93 6.17 -2.17 -4.03
CA TYR A 93 5.16 -2.08 -5.09
C TYR A 93 5.08 -0.68 -5.71
N GLY A 94 5.52 0.36 -5.01
CA GLY A 94 5.49 1.70 -5.53
C GLY A 94 5.66 2.81 -4.52
N ASP A 95 5.39 4.03 -4.99
CA ASP A 95 5.54 5.24 -4.22
C ASP A 95 4.34 5.44 -3.28
N GLY A 96 4.57 5.43 -1.97
CA GLY A 96 3.56 5.72 -0.94
C GLY A 96 2.86 7.06 -1.13
N HIS A 97 3.52 8.01 -1.78
CA HIS A 97 2.95 9.32 -2.08
C HIS A 97 1.72 9.23 -3.01
N LEU A 98 1.69 8.25 -3.92
CA LEU A 98 0.51 8.01 -4.76
C LEU A 98 -0.66 7.46 -3.95
N ILE A 99 -0.38 6.61 -2.95
CA ILE A 99 -1.39 6.14 -1.99
C ILE A 99 -1.94 7.31 -1.18
N GLY A 100 -1.08 8.18 -0.65
CA GLY A 100 -1.52 9.39 0.07
C GLY A 100 -2.41 10.30 -0.78
N LYS A 101 -2.05 10.50 -2.05
CA LYS A 101 -2.92 11.23 -3.00
C LYS A 101 -4.28 10.55 -3.20
N ALA A 102 -4.30 9.21 -3.31
CA ALA A 102 -5.53 8.45 -3.50
C ALA A 102 -6.44 8.52 -2.26
N ILE A 103 -5.88 8.39 -1.05
CA ILE A 103 -6.62 8.57 0.20
C ILE A 103 -7.28 9.95 0.23
N LYS A 104 -6.50 11.00 -0.01
CA LYS A 104 -7.00 12.38 -0.05
C LYS A 104 -8.07 12.58 -1.13
N LYS A 105 -7.86 12.06 -2.34
CA LYS A 105 -8.82 12.17 -3.46
C LYS A 105 -10.11 11.42 -3.20
N SER A 106 -10.07 10.31 -2.47
CA SER A 106 -11.26 9.51 -2.15
C SER A 106 -12.23 10.25 -1.25
N GLY A 107 -11.74 11.12 -0.36
CA GLY A 107 -12.51 11.76 0.71
C GLY A 107 -12.93 10.79 1.82
N VAL A 108 -12.47 9.53 1.79
CA VAL A 108 -12.74 8.53 2.83
C VAL A 108 -11.85 8.83 4.04
N SER A 109 -12.42 8.76 5.25
CA SER A 109 -11.65 8.96 6.47
C SER A 109 -10.58 7.90 6.63
N ARG A 110 -9.38 8.28 7.13
CA ARG A 110 -8.31 7.31 7.47
C ARG A 110 -8.79 6.22 8.42
N ASN A 111 -9.69 6.55 9.34
CA ASN A 111 -10.24 5.61 10.31
C ASN A 111 -11.17 4.56 9.69
N ASP A 112 -11.70 4.83 8.50
CA ASP A 112 -12.54 3.89 7.74
C ASP A 112 -11.70 2.99 6.82
N LEU A 113 -10.38 3.17 6.79
CA LEU A 113 -9.46 2.37 5.99
C LEU A 113 -8.65 1.44 6.87
N PHE A 114 -8.39 0.24 6.35
CA PHE A 114 -7.45 -0.73 6.89
C PHE A 114 -6.24 -0.80 5.95
N ILE A 115 -5.12 -0.22 6.35
CA ILE A 115 -3.91 -0.17 5.52
C ILE A 115 -2.90 -1.17 6.06
N THR A 116 -2.45 -2.09 5.21
CA THR A 116 -1.33 -2.97 5.52
C THR A 116 -0.05 -2.45 4.86
N THR A 117 1.10 -2.68 5.49
CA THR A 117 2.40 -2.45 4.85
C THR A 117 3.44 -3.46 5.28
N ARG A 118 4.60 -3.43 4.60
CA ARG A 118 5.67 -4.41 4.82
C ARG A 118 7.02 -3.76 4.98
N ILE A 119 7.80 -4.30 5.94
CA ILE A 119 9.24 -4.04 6.04
C ILE A 119 9.93 -4.81 4.92
N SER A 120 10.67 -4.10 4.09
CA SER A 120 11.37 -4.70 2.96
C SER A 120 12.53 -5.59 3.41
N ASN A 121 12.91 -6.56 2.57
CA ASN A 121 14.08 -7.40 2.82
C ASN A 121 15.38 -6.57 2.93
N GLN A 122 15.46 -5.47 2.18
CA GLN A 122 16.60 -4.57 2.27
C GLN A 122 16.65 -3.89 3.66
N ALA A 123 15.53 -3.38 4.15
CA ALA A 123 15.47 -2.75 5.47
C ALA A 123 15.83 -3.72 6.60
N GLN A 124 15.45 -5.00 6.48
CA GLN A 124 15.86 -6.05 7.43
C GLN A 124 17.38 -6.24 7.39
N ARG A 125 18.00 -6.39 6.20
CA ARG A 125 19.46 -6.54 6.04
C ARG A 125 20.25 -5.34 6.54
N GLU A 126 19.70 -4.15 6.39
CA GLU A 126 20.32 -2.90 6.84
C GLU A 126 19.98 -2.56 8.30
N GLN A 127 19.16 -3.37 8.98
CA GLN A 127 18.66 -3.12 10.33
C GLN A 127 18.01 -1.74 10.48
N LYS A 128 17.20 -1.37 9.48
CA LYS A 128 16.52 -0.05 9.38
C LYS A 128 15.00 -0.21 9.40
N VAL A 129 14.47 -1.09 10.26
CA VAL A 129 13.04 -1.41 10.34
C VAL A 129 12.22 -0.16 10.63
N ARG A 130 12.58 0.58 11.68
CA ARG A 130 11.91 1.84 12.06
C ARG A 130 11.97 2.87 10.93
N ALA A 131 13.14 3.13 10.39
CA ALA A 131 13.31 4.10 9.31
C ALA A 131 12.48 3.74 8.06
N CYS A 132 12.37 2.43 7.76
CA CYS A 132 11.54 1.92 6.68
C CYS A 132 10.06 2.23 6.90
N LEU A 133 9.53 1.98 8.11
CA LEU A 133 8.13 2.29 8.43
C LEU A 133 7.88 3.80 8.42
N MET A 134 8.74 4.60 9.08
CA MET A 134 8.58 6.06 9.11
C MET A 134 8.55 6.67 7.71
N SER A 135 9.43 6.21 6.81
CA SER A 135 9.44 6.66 5.41
C SER A 135 8.13 6.32 4.68
N GLN A 136 7.55 5.15 4.95
CA GLN A 136 6.27 4.74 4.35
C GLN A 136 5.11 5.57 4.89
N LEU A 137 5.04 5.79 6.21
CA LEU A 137 4.02 6.63 6.85
C LEU A 137 4.07 8.06 6.29
N GLN A 138 5.27 8.64 6.24
CA GLN A 138 5.50 9.96 5.66
C GLN A 138 5.08 10.01 4.19
N GLY A 139 5.47 9.02 3.39
CA GLY A 139 5.09 8.95 1.98
C GLY A 139 3.58 8.91 1.77
N MET A 140 2.87 8.14 2.56
CA MET A 140 1.41 8.03 2.52
C MET A 140 0.69 9.22 3.19
N GLY A 141 1.38 10.01 4.01
CA GLY A 141 0.77 11.10 4.79
C GLY A 141 -0.19 10.59 5.86
N VAL A 142 0.17 9.50 6.54
CA VAL A 142 -0.59 8.90 7.64
C VAL A 142 0.29 8.70 8.87
N ASP A 143 -0.31 8.68 10.05
CA ASP A 143 0.42 8.57 11.32
C ASP A 143 0.65 7.10 11.73
N TYR A 144 -0.16 6.18 11.22
CA TYR A 144 -0.10 4.75 11.53
C TYR A 144 -0.58 3.90 10.35
N VAL A 145 -0.24 2.60 10.37
CA VAL A 145 -0.88 1.56 9.55
C VAL A 145 -1.72 0.64 10.42
N ASP A 146 -2.69 -0.05 9.85
CA ASP A 146 -3.50 -1.00 10.63
C ASP A 146 -2.73 -2.30 10.86
N MET A 147 -2.01 -2.80 9.85
CA MET A 147 -1.16 -3.99 10.00
C MET A 147 0.24 -3.74 9.45
N LEU A 148 1.24 -4.05 10.27
CA LEU A 148 2.64 -4.07 9.87
C LEU A 148 3.12 -5.51 9.73
N MET A 149 3.73 -5.85 8.59
CA MET A 149 4.32 -7.16 8.32
C MET A 149 5.79 -7.00 7.92
N PHE A 150 6.59 -8.06 7.96
CA PHE A 150 7.78 -8.12 7.13
C PHE A 150 7.47 -8.86 5.81
N HIS A 151 8.19 -8.55 4.73
CA HIS A 151 7.86 -9.05 3.39
C HIS A 151 8.24 -10.53 3.22
N TRP A 152 9.42 -10.93 3.71
CA TRP A 152 9.95 -12.29 3.75
C TRP A 152 10.75 -12.47 5.03
N PRO A 153 10.80 -13.68 5.61
CA PRO A 153 11.69 -13.97 6.71
C PRO A 153 13.14 -14.00 6.20
N VAL A 154 13.86 -12.90 6.37
CA VAL A 154 15.29 -12.87 6.00
C VAL A 154 16.06 -13.69 7.02
N THR A 155 16.72 -14.74 6.56
CA THR A 155 17.49 -15.70 7.41
C THR A 155 18.38 -14.93 8.39
N ASP A 156 18.40 -15.38 9.64
CA ASP A 156 19.15 -14.83 10.77
C ASP A 156 18.76 -13.39 11.20
N LEU A 157 17.82 -12.74 10.51
CA LEU A 157 17.43 -11.36 10.79
C LEU A 157 15.95 -11.17 11.13
N TYR A 158 15.07 -12.11 10.76
CA TYR A 158 13.63 -11.93 10.93
C TYR A 158 13.18 -11.89 12.39
N ILE A 159 13.90 -12.58 13.30
CA ILE A 159 13.62 -12.54 14.74
C ILE A 159 13.86 -11.13 15.30
N ASP A 160 14.98 -10.51 14.98
CA ASP A 160 15.29 -9.16 15.45
C ASP A 160 14.43 -8.12 14.75
N THR A 161 14.10 -8.33 13.46
CA THR A 161 13.09 -7.54 12.76
C THR A 161 11.74 -7.59 13.48
N TRP A 162 11.30 -8.79 13.90
CA TRP A 162 10.05 -8.96 14.64
C TRP A 162 10.06 -8.23 15.98
N LYS A 163 11.16 -8.32 16.75
CA LYS A 163 11.30 -7.61 18.03
C LYS A 163 11.16 -6.08 17.84
N GLU A 164 11.75 -5.53 16.79
CA GLU A 164 11.62 -4.11 16.49
C GLU A 164 10.21 -3.74 16.03
N MET A 165 9.54 -4.61 15.25
CA MET A 165 8.13 -4.43 14.89
C MET A 165 7.22 -4.47 16.11
N VAL A 166 7.47 -5.34 17.10
CA VAL A 166 6.75 -5.37 18.38
C VAL A 166 6.92 -4.05 19.14
N GLN A 167 8.11 -3.46 19.10
CA GLN A 167 8.34 -2.15 19.71
C GLN A 167 7.53 -1.05 19.01
N LEU A 168 7.51 -1.04 17.67
CA LEU A 168 6.70 -0.10 16.87
C LEU A 168 5.20 -0.25 17.13
N TYR A 169 4.74 -1.47 17.34
CA TYR A 169 3.36 -1.76 17.75
C TYR A 169 3.04 -1.17 19.12
N LYS A 170 3.92 -1.36 20.11
CA LYS A 170 3.74 -0.78 21.46
C LYS A 170 3.73 0.76 21.46
N GLU A 171 4.43 1.37 20.52
CA GLU A 171 4.46 2.81 20.31
C GLU A 171 3.25 3.34 19.51
N GLY A 172 2.37 2.46 19.02
CA GLY A 172 1.13 2.83 18.35
C GLY A 172 1.27 3.11 16.85
N TYR A 173 2.39 2.79 16.21
CA TYR A 173 2.57 2.95 14.77
C TYR A 173 1.83 1.91 13.93
N CYS A 174 1.32 0.85 14.55
CA CYS A 174 0.41 -0.11 13.92
C CYS A 174 -0.56 -0.70 14.94
N LYS A 175 -1.72 -1.18 14.48
CA LYS A 175 -2.76 -1.78 15.33
C LYS A 175 -2.60 -3.29 15.49
N CYS A 176 -1.95 -3.94 14.56
CA CYS A 176 -1.62 -5.36 14.62
C CYS A 176 -0.35 -5.68 13.83
N LEU A 177 0.23 -6.82 14.15
CA LEU A 177 1.40 -7.36 13.46
C LEU A 177 1.02 -8.59 12.66
N GLY A 178 1.76 -8.83 11.58
CA GLY A 178 1.61 -10.01 10.74
C GLY A 178 2.93 -10.43 10.12
N VAL A 179 2.90 -11.56 9.46
CA VAL A 179 4.03 -12.10 8.71
C VAL A 179 3.61 -12.44 7.29
N ALA A 180 4.51 -12.32 6.34
CA ALA A 180 4.27 -12.71 4.96
C ALA A 180 5.34 -13.70 4.49
N ASN A 181 4.93 -14.66 3.63
CA ASN A 181 5.81 -15.66 3.04
C ASN A 181 6.55 -16.54 4.06
N CYS A 182 5.95 -16.77 5.21
CA CYS A 182 6.50 -17.61 6.28
C CYS A 182 6.04 -19.06 6.15
N HIS A 183 6.93 -19.99 6.45
CA HIS A 183 6.61 -21.37 6.75
C HIS A 183 6.32 -21.54 8.24
N LYS A 184 5.75 -22.69 8.62
CA LYS A 184 5.36 -23.00 10.00
C LYS A 184 6.49 -22.75 11.01
N HIS A 185 7.71 -23.25 10.71
CA HIS A 185 8.87 -23.11 11.61
C HIS A 185 9.24 -21.64 11.88
N HIS A 186 9.12 -20.74 10.87
CA HIS A 186 9.38 -19.31 11.09
C HIS A 186 8.41 -18.71 12.12
N ILE A 187 7.13 -19.17 12.10
CA ILE A 187 6.11 -18.66 13.01
C ILE A 187 6.32 -19.21 14.43
N GLU A 188 6.79 -20.47 14.53
CA GLU A 188 7.06 -21.11 15.82
C GLU A 188 8.28 -20.53 16.55
N GLU A 189 9.17 -19.84 15.81
CA GLU A 189 10.35 -19.17 16.37
C GLU A 189 10.08 -17.72 16.82
N LEU A 190 8.98 -17.09 16.39
CA LEU A 190 8.60 -15.72 16.74
C LEU A 190 7.89 -15.65 18.08
#